data_94a741f5ce23d211669a214918623d79
#
_entry.id   94a741f5ce23d211669a214918623d79
#
_cell.length_a   1.000
_cell.length_b   1.000
_cell.length_c   1.000
_cell.angle_alpha   90.00
_cell.angle_beta   90.00
_cell.angle_gamma   90.00
#
_symmetry.space_group_name_H-M   'P 1'
#
loop_
_entity.id
_entity.type
_entity.pdbx_description
1 polymer ?
#
loop_
_entity_poly.entity_id
_entity_poly.type
_entity_poly.pdbx_seq_one_letter_code
_entity_poly.pdbx_strand_id
1 'polypeptide(L)'
;MRMNINHAKKAGIIVREYKILEKKDRVLEAEFNRITDEWLQGKKSSMLKFTMGTLGLDNPMDRRYFYAVDESGRMAAYIVFVPFLGKNGYMADMTRHGNKAPGGVMELIMYEAFQVFKEEGVEYASLGVAPLAGLKEENAGFMEKLLEFVYEHLNQCYGFKDLYRAKEKYSPTVWEPSYYAYLPKIPSPDMFYAVVKIQNPHGILDFFQWVKLPVHKKMPEKQEIAELQKGYRAGEKETEAKKDHE
;
A
#
# COMPACT_ATOMS: atom_id res chain seq x y z
N MET A 1 14.16 -4.62 -17.15
CA MET A 1 14.02 -5.54 -15.99
C MET A 1 15.24 -6.42 -15.76
N ARG A 2 15.64 -7.28 -16.72
CA ARG A 2 16.82 -8.21 -16.58
C ARG A 2 18.10 -7.51 -16.10
N MET A 3 18.41 -6.33 -16.64
CA MET A 3 19.60 -5.55 -16.25
C MET A 3 19.53 -5.10 -14.77
N ASN A 4 18.37 -4.68 -14.29
CA ASN A 4 18.17 -4.26 -12.89
C ASN A 4 18.33 -5.44 -11.93
N ILE A 5 17.77 -6.60 -12.28
CA ILE A 5 17.94 -7.85 -11.52
C ILE A 5 19.42 -8.22 -11.41
N ASN A 6 20.14 -8.20 -12.54
CA ASN A 6 21.55 -8.51 -12.57
C ASN A 6 22.39 -7.49 -11.76
N HIS A 7 21.99 -6.22 -11.75
CA HIS A 7 22.62 -5.21 -10.91
C HIS A 7 22.47 -5.52 -9.42
N ALA A 8 21.27 -5.85 -8.97
CA ALA A 8 21.03 -6.22 -7.58
C ALA A 8 21.79 -7.50 -7.19
N LYS A 9 21.80 -8.53 -8.07
CA LYS A 9 22.60 -9.78 -7.85
C LYS A 9 24.10 -9.48 -7.74
N LYS A 10 24.65 -8.59 -8.57
CA LYS A 10 26.05 -8.18 -8.51
C LYS A 10 26.38 -7.37 -7.24
N ALA A 11 25.38 -6.69 -6.67
CA ALA A 11 25.51 -5.99 -5.39
C ALA A 11 25.38 -6.93 -4.17
N GLY A 12 25.48 -8.26 -4.36
CA GLY A 12 25.44 -9.24 -3.27
C GLY A 12 24.07 -9.43 -2.63
N ILE A 13 22.99 -8.99 -3.29
CA ILE A 13 21.64 -9.12 -2.74
C ILE A 13 21.13 -10.56 -2.87
N ILE A 14 20.64 -11.09 -1.74
CA ILE A 14 20.01 -12.40 -1.64
C ILE A 14 18.55 -12.22 -1.22
N VAL A 15 17.64 -12.90 -1.93
CA VAL A 15 16.19 -12.90 -1.60
C VAL A 15 15.85 -14.15 -0.81
N ARG A 16 14.98 -14.00 0.18
CA ARG A 16 14.47 -15.06 1.03
C ARG A 16 12.98 -14.88 1.28
N GLU A 17 12.30 -15.96 1.60
CA GLU A 17 10.94 -15.93 2.13
C GLU A 17 10.95 -16.09 3.65
N TYR A 18 10.22 -15.24 4.36
CA TYR A 18 9.98 -15.38 5.79
C TYR A 18 8.71 -16.17 6.03
N LYS A 19 8.86 -17.40 6.47
CA LYS A 19 7.76 -18.30 6.80
C LYS A 19 7.39 -18.15 8.27
N ILE A 20 6.66 -17.09 8.57
CA ILE A 20 6.30 -16.65 9.92
C ILE A 20 5.51 -17.71 10.71
N LEU A 21 4.70 -18.53 10.04
CA LEU A 21 3.93 -19.59 10.66
C LEU A 21 4.78 -20.81 11.04
N GLU A 22 5.92 -21.02 10.39
CA GLU A 22 6.85 -22.10 10.73
C GLU A 22 7.75 -21.72 11.89
N LYS A 23 8.29 -20.49 11.87
CA LYS A 23 9.18 -19.99 12.91
C LYS A 23 9.10 -18.48 13.02
N LYS A 24 8.67 -17.99 14.18
CA LYS A 24 8.65 -16.58 14.50
C LYS A 24 10.07 -16.06 14.80
N ASP A 25 10.49 -15.00 14.11
CA ASP A 25 11.79 -14.36 14.28
C ASP A 25 11.62 -12.87 14.55
N ARG A 26 11.73 -12.48 15.82
CA ARG A 26 11.52 -11.10 16.27
C ARG A 26 12.58 -10.12 15.73
N VAL A 27 13.80 -10.60 15.49
CA VAL A 27 14.88 -9.77 14.94
C VAL A 27 14.55 -9.43 13.49
N LEU A 28 14.13 -10.42 12.71
CA LEU A 28 13.70 -10.23 11.34
C LEU A 28 12.44 -9.33 11.26
N GLU A 29 11.47 -9.53 12.17
CA GLU A 29 10.27 -8.69 12.25
C GLU A 29 10.62 -7.21 12.57
N ALA A 30 11.61 -6.96 13.39
CA ALA A 30 12.12 -5.61 13.64
C ALA A 30 12.73 -4.97 12.39
N GLU A 31 13.40 -5.75 11.53
CA GLU A 31 13.92 -5.27 10.24
C GLU A 31 12.79 -4.88 9.26
N PHE A 32 11.69 -5.66 9.20
CA PHE A 32 10.49 -5.27 8.42
C PHE A 32 9.92 -3.92 8.90
N ASN A 33 9.83 -3.72 10.21
CA ASN A 33 9.36 -2.46 10.78
C ASN A 33 10.35 -1.32 10.47
N ARG A 34 11.65 -1.54 10.61
CA ARG A 34 12.67 -0.55 10.27
C ARG A 34 12.55 -0.08 8.81
N ILE A 35 12.45 -1.02 7.86
CA ILE A 35 12.27 -0.66 6.43
C ILE A 35 10.95 0.11 6.23
N THR A 36 9.90 -0.29 6.94
CA THR A 36 8.61 0.42 6.91
C THR A 36 8.76 1.88 7.35
N ASP A 37 9.45 2.11 8.47
CA ASP A 37 9.65 3.45 9.03
C ASP A 37 10.55 4.31 8.13
N GLU A 38 11.65 3.75 7.61
CA GLU A 38 12.51 4.44 6.64
C GLU A 38 11.71 4.87 5.39
N TRP A 39 10.89 3.98 4.86
CA TRP A 39 10.07 4.26 3.69
C TRP A 39 9.01 5.33 3.97
N LEU A 40 8.37 5.31 5.15
CA LEU A 40 7.38 6.30 5.56
C LEU A 40 8.00 7.70 5.76
N GLN A 41 9.21 7.77 6.31
CA GLN A 41 9.95 9.03 6.48
C GLN A 41 10.30 9.67 5.14
N GLY A 42 10.58 8.85 4.11
CA GLY A 42 10.84 9.32 2.75
C GLY A 42 9.62 9.87 2.01
N LYS A 43 8.41 9.64 2.53
CA LYS A 43 7.16 10.11 1.90
C LYS A 43 6.77 11.47 2.46
N LYS A 44 6.62 12.46 1.57
CA LYS A 44 6.22 13.84 1.92
C LYS A 44 4.76 13.97 2.42
N SER A 45 3.94 12.93 2.27
CA SER A 45 2.54 12.97 2.68
C SER A 45 2.24 11.93 3.76
N SER A 46 1.62 12.38 4.84
CA SER A 46 1.00 11.52 5.88
C SER A 46 -0.20 10.73 5.34
N MET A 47 -0.47 10.86 4.07
CA MET A 47 -1.72 10.64 3.35
C MET A 47 -2.21 9.20 3.23
N LEU A 48 -1.39 8.21 3.51
CA LEU A 48 -1.70 6.86 2.97
C LEU A 48 -1.80 5.77 4.04
N LYS A 49 -1.88 6.13 5.32
CA LYS A 49 -1.94 5.10 6.39
C LYS A 49 -3.12 4.15 6.23
N PHE A 50 -4.26 4.65 5.76
CA PHE A 50 -5.46 3.83 5.58
C PHE A 50 -5.36 2.85 4.40
N THR A 51 -4.77 3.27 3.28
CA THR A 51 -4.68 2.47 2.05
C THR A 51 -3.43 1.59 1.96
N MET A 52 -2.44 1.81 2.84
CA MET A 52 -1.15 1.12 2.77
C MET A 52 -1.12 -0.26 3.45
N GLY A 53 -2.23 -0.70 4.02
CA GLY A 53 -2.26 -1.97 4.74
C GLY A 53 -1.35 -2.01 5.98
N THR A 54 -1.32 -3.15 6.64
CA THR A 54 -0.42 -3.45 7.76
C THR A 54 0.45 -4.64 7.41
N LEU A 55 1.64 -4.73 7.99
CA LEU A 55 2.50 -5.91 7.84
C LEU A 55 1.79 -7.20 8.25
N GLY A 56 0.90 -7.14 9.26
CA GLY A 56 0.13 -8.29 9.72
C GLY A 56 0.99 -9.37 10.37
N LEU A 57 2.16 -9.03 10.94
CA LEU A 57 3.08 -9.99 11.54
C LEU A 57 2.49 -10.72 12.75
N ASP A 58 1.55 -10.11 13.48
CA ASP A 58 0.85 -10.76 14.58
C ASP A 58 -0.30 -11.66 14.14
N ASN A 59 -0.87 -11.36 12.95
CA ASN A 59 -1.91 -12.18 12.32
C ASN A 59 -1.67 -12.24 10.80
N PRO A 60 -0.78 -13.13 10.33
CA PRO A 60 -0.30 -13.15 8.95
C PRO A 60 -1.37 -13.55 7.92
N MET A 61 -2.39 -14.34 8.26
CA MET A 61 -3.52 -14.70 7.40
C MET A 61 -3.12 -15.07 5.96
N ASP A 62 -2.34 -16.09 5.76
CA ASP A 62 -1.85 -16.57 4.45
C ASP A 62 -1.02 -15.55 3.63
N ARG A 63 -0.57 -14.45 4.28
CA ARG A 63 0.39 -13.54 3.65
C ARG A 63 1.73 -14.21 3.47
N ARG A 64 2.40 -13.86 2.37
CA ARG A 64 3.76 -14.32 2.09
C ARG A 64 4.71 -13.13 2.11
N TYR A 65 5.84 -13.30 2.76
CA TYR A 65 6.80 -12.24 3.05
C TYR A 65 8.12 -12.54 2.36
N PHE A 66 8.39 -11.89 1.24
CA PHE A 66 9.68 -11.99 0.56
C PHE A 66 10.54 -10.77 0.89
N TYR A 67 11.77 -11.01 1.27
CA TYR A 67 12.69 -9.95 1.65
C TYR A 67 14.07 -10.16 1.06
N ALA A 68 14.79 -9.06 0.86
CA ALA A 68 16.13 -9.03 0.32
C ALA A 68 17.10 -8.57 1.41
N VAL A 69 18.23 -9.27 1.54
CA VAL A 69 19.31 -8.91 2.43
C VAL A 69 20.59 -8.65 1.63
N ASP A 70 21.42 -7.74 2.14
CA ASP A 70 22.77 -7.51 1.63
C ASP A 70 23.79 -8.53 2.20
N GLU A 71 25.04 -8.43 1.80
CA GLU A 71 26.12 -9.31 2.26
C GLU A 71 26.36 -9.28 3.78
N SER A 72 25.96 -8.18 4.45
CA SER A 72 26.03 -8.06 5.91
C SER A 72 24.86 -8.72 6.63
N GLY A 73 23.88 -9.22 5.88
CA GLY A 73 22.63 -9.79 6.41
C GLY A 73 21.56 -8.75 6.77
N ARG A 74 21.81 -7.46 6.50
CA ARG A 74 20.84 -6.40 6.74
C ARG A 74 19.76 -6.40 5.68
N MET A 75 18.50 -6.24 6.10
CA MET A 75 17.38 -6.15 5.14
C MET A 75 17.47 -4.85 4.34
N ALA A 76 17.43 -4.99 3.01
CA ALA A 76 17.43 -3.89 2.06
C ALA A 76 16.02 -3.52 1.58
N ALA A 77 15.15 -4.51 1.40
CA ALA A 77 13.80 -4.34 0.88
C ALA A 77 12.92 -5.55 1.19
N TYR A 78 11.60 -5.38 1.04
CA TYR A 78 10.65 -6.48 1.12
C TYR A 78 9.41 -6.27 0.24
N ILE A 79 8.73 -7.37 -0.07
CA ILE A 79 7.39 -7.40 -0.66
C ILE A 79 6.53 -8.35 0.16
N VAL A 80 5.34 -7.88 0.56
CA VAL A 80 4.30 -8.72 1.16
C VAL A 80 3.27 -9.03 0.08
N PHE A 81 2.97 -10.30 -0.10
CA PHE A 81 1.93 -10.77 -1.00
C PHE A 81 0.72 -11.25 -0.20
N VAL A 82 -0.47 -10.89 -0.68
CA VAL A 82 -1.75 -11.33 -0.14
C VAL A 82 -2.46 -12.26 -1.13
N PRO A 83 -3.17 -13.29 -0.65
CA PRO A 83 -3.83 -14.24 -1.54
C PRO A 83 -5.06 -13.63 -2.20
N PHE A 84 -5.40 -14.09 -3.39
CA PHE A 84 -6.70 -13.90 -4.01
C PHE A 84 -7.66 -15.00 -3.55
N LEU A 85 -8.75 -14.65 -2.90
CA LEU A 85 -9.70 -15.64 -2.40
C LEU A 85 -10.50 -16.34 -3.51
N GLY A 86 -10.65 -15.74 -4.67
CA GLY A 86 -11.41 -16.31 -5.80
C GLY A 86 -10.57 -16.94 -6.90
N LYS A 87 -9.24 -16.88 -6.78
CA LYS A 87 -8.30 -17.43 -7.78
C LYS A 87 -7.07 -17.99 -7.06
N ASN A 88 -6.42 -18.99 -7.65
CA ASN A 88 -5.15 -19.48 -7.16
C ASN A 88 -4.03 -18.48 -7.48
N GLY A 89 -3.90 -17.44 -6.63
CA GLY A 89 -2.97 -16.35 -6.92
C GLY A 89 -2.63 -15.47 -5.74
N TYR A 90 -1.63 -14.62 -5.96
CA TYR A 90 -1.15 -13.64 -4.98
C TYR A 90 -1.04 -12.25 -5.59
N MET A 91 -1.32 -11.23 -4.78
CA MET A 91 -1.15 -9.82 -5.14
C MET A 91 -0.02 -9.21 -4.31
N ALA A 92 0.89 -8.49 -4.96
CA ALA A 92 1.87 -7.66 -4.29
C ALA A 92 1.15 -6.47 -3.62
N ASP A 93 0.99 -6.55 -2.29
CA ASP A 93 0.28 -5.56 -1.48
C ASP A 93 1.23 -4.48 -0.98
N MET A 94 2.27 -4.87 -0.25
CA MET A 94 3.26 -3.94 0.29
C MET A 94 4.60 -4.12 -0.37
N THR A 95 5.08 -3.07 -1.03
CA THR A 95 6.40 -3.04 -1.68
C THR A 95 7.22 -1.92 -1.07
N ARG A 96 8.27 -2.24 -0.29
CA ARG A 96 9.06 -1.26 0.44
C ARG A 96 10.54 -1.55 0.38
N HIS A 97 11.32 -0.50 0.27
CA HIS A 97 12.79 -0.56 0.32
C HIS A 97 13.33 0.46 1.29
N GLY A 98 14.47 0.17 1.89
CA GLY A 98 15.20 1.10 2.73
C GLY A 98 15.92 2.17 1.89
N ASN A 99 16.36 3.23 2.56
CA ASN A 99 17.00 4.37 1.91
C ASN A 99 18.34 4.03 1.20
N LYS A 100 19.00 2.94 1.62
CA LYS A 100 20.27 2.46 1.06
C LYS A 100 20.12 1.23 0.16
N ALA A 101 18.90 0.88 -0.21
CA ALA A 101 18.65 -0.28 -1.06
C ALA A 101 19.25 -0.08 -2.46
N PRO A 102 19.98 -1.05 -3.01
CA PRO A 102 20.56 -0.94 -4.34
C PRO A 102 19.48 -0.94 -5.41
N GLY A 103 19.77 -0.31 -6.56
CA GLY A 103 18.87 -0.34 -7.70
C GLY A 103 18.58 -1.77 -8.16
N GLY A 104 17.31 -2.05 -8.49
CA GLY A 104 16.90 -3.37 -8.96
C GLY A 104 16.50 -4.38 -7.88
N VAL A 105 16.62 -4.02 -6.59
CA VAL A 105 16.27 -4.91 -5.48
C VAL A 105 14.80 -5.33 -5.52
N MET A 106 13.88 -4.41 -5.84
CA MET A 106 12.46 -4.71 -5.92
C MET A 106 12.14 -5.67 -7.07
N GLU A 107 12.78 -5.45 -8.23
CA GLU A 107 12.67 -6.34 -9.38
C GLU A 107 13.22 -7.73 -9.09
N LEU A 108 14.28 -7.81 -8.29
CA LEU A 108 14.86 -9.09 -7.90
C LEU A 108 13.92 -9.84 -6.94
N ILE A 109 13.36 -9.19 -5.91
CA ILE A 109 12.39 -9.83 -5.01
C ILE A 109 11.18 -10.32 -5.79
N MET A 110 10.63 -9.48 -6.68
CA MET A 110 9.46 -9.85 -7.49
C MET A 110 9.76 -11.06 -8.38
N TYR A 111 10.93 -11.06 -9.01
CA TYR A 111 11.35 -12.17 -9.85
C TYR A 111 11.48 -13.48 -9.07
N GLU A 112 12.20 -13.48 -7.95
CA GLU A 112 12.40 -14.68 -7.12
C GLU A 112 11.07 -15.18 -6.53
N ALA A 113 10.20 -14.27 -6.05
CA ALA A 113 8.87 -14.63 -5.57
C ALA A 113 8.02 -15.30 -6.68
N PHE A 114 8.06 -14.78 -7.90
CA PHE A 114 7.33 -15.36 -9.02
C PHE A 114 7.88 -16.73 -9.46
N GLN A 115 9.19 -16.97 -9.30
CA GLN A 115 9.74 -18.31 -9.53
C GLN A 115 9.16 -19.30 -8.50
N VAL A 116 9.16 -18.94 -7.21
CA VAL A 116 8.57 -19.77 -6.15
C VAL A 116 7.08 -20.03 -6.42
N PHE A 117 6.30 -19.02 -6.77
CA PHE A 117 4.89 -19.18 -7.11
C PHE A 117 4.67 -20.13 -8.29
N LYS A 118 5.50 -20.00 -9.32
CA LYS A 118 5.44 -20.89 -10.49
C LYS A 118 5.73 -22.34 -10.13
N GLU A 119 6.74 -22.60 -9.29
CA GLU A 119 7.12 -23.94 -8.82
C GLU A 119 6.00 -24.56 -7.96
N GLU A 120 5.26 -23.75 -7.21
CA GLU A 120 4.12 -24.15 -6.39
C GLU A 120 2.80 -24.29 -7.18
N GLY A 121 2.80 -23.98 -8.48
CA GLY A 121 1.60 -24.08 -9.34
C GLY A 121 0.60 -22.95 -9.12
N VAL A 122 1.06 -21.79 -8.63
CA VAL A 122 0.23 -20.57 -8.54
C VAL A 122 -0.05 -20.05 -9.94
N GLU A 123 -1.32 -19.78 -10.25
CA GLU A 123 -1.77 -19.44 -11.60
C GLU A 123 -1.74 -17.93 -11.87
N TYR A 124 -1.95 -17.11 -10.82
CA TYR A 124 -2.06 -15.67 -10.95
C TYR A 124 -1.11 -14.93 -10.02
N ALA A 125 -0.43 -13.93 -10.56
CA ALA A 125 0.36 -12.99 -9.79
C ALA A 125 -0.01 -11.56 -10.20
N SER A 126 -0.54 -10.78 -9.25
CA SER A 126 -0.96 -9.39 -9.49
C SER A 126 0.05 -8.41 -8.92
N LEU A 127 0.27 -7.33 -9.66
CA LEU A 127 1.05 -6.18 -9.18
C LEU A 127 0.20 -5.17 -8.41
N GLY A 128 -1.09 -5.47 -8.18
CA GLY A 128 -2.05 -4.57 -7.56
C GLY A 128 -2.56 -3.48 -8.50
N VAL A 129 -3.40 -2.60 -7.99
CA VAL A 129 -4.09 -1.57 -8.78
C VAL A 129 -3.14 -0.43 -9.17
N ALA A 130 -3.25 0.05 -10.41
CA ALA A 130 -2.70 1.32 -10.86
C ALA A 130 -3.85 2.35 -10.92
N PRO A 131 -4.11 3.10 -9.84
CA PRO A 131 -5.29 3.96 -9.74
C PRO A 131 -5.30 5.01 -10.85
N LEU A 132 -6.47 5.28 -11.40
CA LEU A 132 -6.71 6.30 -12.42
C LEU A 132 -5.91 6.12 -13.72
N ALA A 133 -5.31 4.95 -13.95
CA ALA A 133 -4.66 4.64 -15.22
C ALA A 133 -5.70 4.18 -16.25
N GLY A 134 -5.50 4.54 -17.52
CA GLY A 134 -6.36 4.06 -18.61
C GLY A 134 -7.72 4.74 -18.72
N LEU A 135 -7.91 5.92 -18.13
CA LEU A 135 -9.20 6.67 -18.16
C LEU A 135 -9.52 7.32 -19.53
N LYS A 136 -8.64 7.22 -20.51
CA LYS A 136 -8.84 7.83 -21.84
C LYS A 136 -9.81 6.99 -22.67
N GLU A 137 -11.10 7.23 -22.49
CA GLU A 137 -12.14 6.73 -23.39
C GLU A 137 -12.75 7.89 -24.18
N GLU A 138 -13.00 7.68 -25.47
CA GLU A 138 -13.58 8.71 -26.36
C GLU A 138 -14.97 9.19 -25.91
N ASN A 139 -15.69 8.36 -25.12
CA ASN A 139 -17.02 8.64 -24.59
C ASN A 139 -17.02 8.86 -23.07
N ALA A 140 -15.93 9.35 -22.51
CA ALA A 140 -15.82 9.60 -21.07
C ALA A 140 -16.91 10.56 -20.57
N GLY A 141 -17.67 10.14 -19.56
CA GLY A 141 -18.65 10.97 -18.87
C GLY A 141 -18.00 12.10 -18.07
N PHE A 142 -18.81 12.90 -17.40
CA PHE A 142 -18.31 14.02 -16.58
C PHE A 142 -17.38 13.52 -15.48
N MET A 143 -17.67 12.35 -14.90
CA MET A 143 -16.90 11.78 -13.81
C MET A 143 -15.52 11.31 -14.27
N GLU A 144 -15.45 10.61 -15.40
CA GLU A 144 -14.19 10.14 -15.97
C GLU A 144 -13.29 11.31 -16.33
N LYS A 145 -13.85 12.39 -16.88
CA LYS A 145 -13.11 13.64 -17.17
C LYS A 145 -12.58 14.30 -15.90
N LEU A 146 -13.35 14.30 -14.81
CA LEU A 146 -12.88 14.82 -13.53
C LEU A 146 -11.75 13.96 -12.95
N LEU A 147 -11.87 12.64 -13.03
CA LEU A 147 -10.82 11.71 -12.59
C LEU A 147 -9.56 11.81 -13.45
N GLU A 148 -9.71 12.01 -14.76
CA GLU A 148 -8.60 12.27 -15.67
C GLU A 148 -7.88 13.59 -15.32
N PHE A 149 -8.64 14.64 -15.02
CA PHE A 149 -8.09 15.90 -14.53
C PHE A 149 -7.28 15.71 -13.24
N VAL A 150 -7.82 14.94 -12.29
CA VAL A 150 -7.12 14.58 -11.03
C VAL A 150 -5.84 13.81 -11.33
N TYR A 151 -5.89 12.83 -12.23
CA TYR A 151 -4.72 12.03 -12.62
C TYR A 151 -3.62 12.90 -13.26
N GLU A 152 -3.99 13.85 -14.10
CA GLU A 152 -3.02 14.69 -14.78
C GLU A 152 -2.42 15.79 -13.90
N HIS A 153 -3.24 16.43 -13.07
CA HIS A 153 -2.86 17.62 -12.31
C HIS A 153 -2.42 17.33 -10.87
N LEU A 154 -2.93 16.26 -10.24
CA LEU A 154 -2.54 15.87 -8.87
C LEU A 154 -1.48 14.78 -8.83
N ASN A 155 -0.91 14.40 -9.97
CA ASN A 155 0.17 13.42 -10.02
C ASN A 155 1.39 13.82 -9.16
N GLN A 156 1.67 15.10 -9.01
CA GLN A 156 2.74 15.61 -8.14
C GLN A 156 2.51 15.28 -6.67
N CYS A 157 1.24 15.13 -6.26
CA CYS A 157 0.87 14.79 -4.89
C CYS A 157 0.93 13.29 -4.62
N TYR A 158 0.65 12.44 -5.60
CA TYR A 158 0.51 11.00 -5.40
C TYR A 158 1.39 10.10 -6.29
N GLY A 159 1.93 10.61 -7.41
CA GLY A 159 2.76 9.81 -8.30
C GLY A 159 2.01 8.69 -9.04
N PHE A 160 0.76 8.90 -9.43
CA PHE A 160 -0.07 7.92 -10.16
C PHE A 160 0.61 7.42 -11.44
N LYS A 161 1.20 8.34 -12.21
CA LYS A 161 1.91 8.02 -13.45
C LYS A 161 3.15 7.17 -13.20
N ASP A 162 3.86 7.45 -12.12
CA ASP A 162 5.07 6.70 -11.74
C ASP A 162 4.70 5.29 -11.27
N LEU A 163 3.59 5.15 -10.57
CA LEU A 163 3.08 3.85 -10.15
C LEU A 163 2.64 2.98 -11.35
N TYR A 164 1.94 3.58 -12.32
CA TYR A 164 1.58 2.90 -13.57
C TYR A 164 2.83 2.43 -14.31
N ARG A 165 3.80 3.35 -14.57
CA ARG A 165 5.06 3.03 -15.24
C ARG A 165 5.87 1.96 -14.50
N ALA A 166 5.88 2.02 -13.17
CA ALA A 166 6.56 1.03 -12.35
C ALA A 166 5.98 -0.38 -12.54
N LYS A 167 4.66 -0.50 -12.78
CA LYS A 167 4.00 -1.78 -13.06
C LYS A 167 4.15 -2.21 -14.52
N GLU A 168 4.03 -1.28 -15.45
CA GLU A 168 4.17 -1.50 -16.88
C GLU A 168 5.54 -2.12 -17.25
N LYS A 169 6.62 -1.73 -16.57
CA LYS A 169 7.97 -2.29 -16.80
C LYS A 169 8.08 -3.80 -16.52
N TYR A 170 7.13 -4.38 -15.79
CA TYR A 170 7.05 -5.82 -15.59
C TYR A 170 6.36 -6.54 -16.74
N SER A 171 5.83 -5.80 -17.72
CA SER A 171 5.11 -6.32 -18.88
C SER A 171 3.99 -7.28 -18.47
N PRO A 172 2.99 -6.82 -17.69
CA PRO A 172 1.91 -7.70 -17.25
C PRO A 172 1.16 -8.27 -18.45
N THR A 173 0.77 -9.52 -18.35
CA THR A 173 0.06 -10.25 -19.42
C THR A 173 -1.32 -9.63 -19.68
N VAL A 174 -1.97 -9.13 -18.62
CA VAL A 174 -3.33 -8.57 -18.68
C VAL A 174 -3.41 -7.32 -17.80
N TRP A 175 -4.12 -6.33 -18.28
CA TRP A 175 -4.63 -5.20 -17.51
C TRP A 175 -6.14 -5.37 -17.36
N GLU A 176 -6.60 -5.61 -16.14
CA GLU A 176 -8.03 -5.75 -15.82
C GLU A 176 -8.56 -4.41 -15.29
N PRO A 177 -9.75 -3.95 -15.72
CA PRO A 177 -10.33 -2.73 -15.21
C PRO A 177 -10.78 -2.90 -13.75
N SER A 178 -10.54 -1.89 -12.94
CA SER A 178 -11.08 -1.75 -11.59
C SER A 178 -12.16 -0.70 -11.58
N TYR A 179 -13.27 -0.97 -10.88
CA TYR A 179 -14.43 -0.11 -10.85
C TYR A 179 -14.64 0.49 -9.47
N TYR A 180 -15.06 1.75 -9.44
CA TYR A 180 -15.57 2.37 -8.23
C TYR A 180 -17.08 2.21 -8.20
N ALA A 181 -17.60 1.57 -7.14
CA ALA A 181 -19.02 1.51 -6.87
C ALA A 181 -19.41 2.58 -5.86
N TYR A 182 -20.48 3.32 -6.12
CA TYR A 182 -20.95 4.37 -5.25
C TYR A 182 -22.47 4.46 -5.21
N LEU A 183 -22.99 4.96 -4.10
CA LEU A 183 -24.41 5.22 -3.88
C LEU A 183 -24.53 6.59 -3.18
N PRO A 184 -25.42 7.50 -3.60
CA PRO A 184 -26.49 7.40 -4.61
C PRO A 184 -25.99 7.47 -6.05
N LYS A 185 -26.91 7.26 -7.02
CA LYS A 185 -26.62 7.22 -8.46
C LYS A 185 -25.91 8.46 -9.00
N ILE A 186 -26.14 9.61 -8.38
CA ILE A 186 -25.44 10.87 -8.74
C ILE A 186 -24.39 11.13 -7.67
N PRO A 187 -23.11 11.16 -8.02
CA PRO A 187 -22.04 11.48 -7.06
C PRO A 187 -22.21 12.90 -6.50
N SER A 188 -22.12 13.03 -5.19
CA SER A 188 -22.16 14.33 -4.52
C SER A 188 -20.75 14.83 -4.17
N PRO A 189 -20.55 16.16 -4.02
CA PRO A 189 -19.29 16.70 -3.52
C PRO A 189 -18.86 16.11 -2.17
N ASP A 190 -19.82 15.76 -1.32
CA ASP A 190 -19.57 15.16 0.00
C ASP A 190 -18.94 13.78 -0.10
N MET A 191 -19.27 12.99 -1.13
CA MET A 191 -18.63 11.70 -1.39
C MET A 191 -17.14 11.87 -1.70
N PHE A 192 -16.79 12.85 -2.54
CA PHE A 192 -15.39 13.16 -2.83
C PHE A 192 -14.66 13.65 -1.60
N TYR A 193 -15.30 14.53 -0.83
CA TYR A 193 -14.74 15.00 0.43
C TYR A 193 -14.53 13.85 1.40
N ALA A 194 -15.47 12.91 1.52
CA ALA A 194 -15.34 11.74 2.38
C ALA A 194 -14.16 10.84 1.95
N VAL A 195 -14.02 10.54 0.64
CA VAL A 195 -12.89 9.77 0.11
C VAL A 195 -11.56 10.45 0.41
N VAL A 196 -11.47 11.77 0.19
CA VAL A 196 -10.27 12.54 0.50
C VAL A 196 -9.98 12.51 2.00
N LYS A 197 -11.01 12.65 2.85
CA LYS A 197 -10.86 12.69 4.30
C LYS A 197 -10.49 11.35 4.91
N ILE A 198 -10.98 10.23 4.37
CA ILE A 198 -10.59 8.87 4.78
C ILE A 198 -9.11 8.64 4.48
N GLN A 199 -8.66 9.04 3.31
CA GLN A 199 -7.26 8.90 2.91
C GLN A 199 -6.34 9.93 3.59
N ASN A 200 -6.87 11.08 3.93
CA ASN A 200 -6.15 12.23 4.43
C ASN A 200 -6.89 12.86 5.63
N PRO A 201 -6.50 12.53 6.87
CA PRO A 201 -7.19 12.99 8.08
C PRO A 201 -7.31 14.52 8.20
N HIS A 202 -6.38 15.26 7.61
CA HIS A 202 -6.41 16.73 7.58
C HIS A 202 -7.21 17.29 6.39
N GLY A 203 -7.74 16.41 5.53
CA GLY A 203 -8.59 16.76 4.40
C GLY A 203 -7.87 17.44 3.24
N ILE A 204 -8.62 18.20 2.46
CA ILE A 204 -8.12 18.89 1.24
C ILE A 204 -6.98 19.87 1.55
N LEU A 205 -6.88 20.38 2.76
CA LEU A 205 -5.85 21.35 3.14
C LEU A 205 -4.42 20.79 3.05
N ASP A 206 -4.23 19.50 3.20
CA ASP A 206 -2.92 18.87 3.02
C ASP A 206 -2.44 18.90 1.56
N PHE A 207 -3.37 19.00 0.59
CA PHE A 207 -3.02 19.22 -0.82
C PHE A 207 -2.53 20.65 -1.09
N PHE A 208 -2.95 21.59 -0.24
CA PHE A 208 -2.60 23.01 -0.37
C PHE A 208 -1.44 23.43 0.55
N GLN A 209 -0.72 22.52 1.19
CA GLN A 209 0.48 22.85 1.99
C GLN A 209 1.59 23.55 1.19
N TRP A 210 1.46 23.63 -0.13
CA TRP A 210 2.32 24.41 -1.02
C TRP A 210 1.94 25.90 -1.07
N VAL A 211 0.72 26.23 -0.74
CA VAL A 211 0.32 27.61 -0.55
C VAL A 211 0.66 27.96 0.91
N LYS A 212 1.71 28.73 1.10
CA LYS A 212 2.11 29.28 2.42
C LYS A 212 1.03 30.23 2.95
N LEU A 213 -0.11 29.71 3.34
CA LEU A 213 -1.06 30.42 4.17
C LEU A 213 -0.71 30.11 5.63
N PRO A 214 -0.64 31.12 6.51
CA PRO A 214 -0.40 30.91 7.92
C PRO A 214 -1.65 30.27 8.54
N VAL A 215 -1.71 28.94 8.52
CA VAL A 215 -2.76 28.22 9.25
C VAL A 215 -2.26 27.98 10.66
N HIS A 216 -2.92 28.60 11.61
CA HIS A 216 -2.75 28.27 13.03
C HIS A 216 -3.03 26.79 13.25
N LYS A 217 -1.98 26.02 13.49
CA LYS A 217 -2.07 24.63 13.94
C LYS A 217 -2.67 24.59 15.34
N LYS A 218 -3.98 24.35 15.44
CA LYS A 218 -4.52 23.68 16.62
C LYS A 218 -4.38 22.18 16.39
N MET A 219 -3.38 21.57 16.99
CA MET A 219 -3.36 20.12 17.19
C MET A 219 -4.55 19.78 18.10
N PRO A 220 -5.34 18.72 17.80
CA PRO A 220 -6.31 18.22 18.78
C PRO A 220 -5.52 17.82 20.03
N GLU A 221 -5.94 18.34 21.17
CA GLU A 221 -5.32 18.04 22.46
C GLU A 221 -5.42 16.52 22.70
N LYS A 222 -4.39 15.98 23.35
CA LYS A 222 -4.36 14.54 23.75
C LYS A 222 -5.61 14.12 24.55
N GLN A 223 -6.33 15.05 25.12
CA GLN A 223 -7.60 14.86 25.83
C GLN A 223 -8.76 14.45 24.91
N GLU A 224 -8.88 15.04 23.73
CA GLU A 224 -9.96 14.73 22.76
C GLU A 224 -9.83 13.31 22.18
N ILE A 225 -8.58 12.85 21.95
CA ILE A 225 -8.30 11.48 21.53
C ILE A 225 -8.60 10.47 22.65
N ALA A 226 -8.34 10.83 23.89
CA ALA A 226 -8.63 9.99 25.06
C ALA A 226 -10.14 9.87 25.33
N GLU A 227 -10.93 10.91 25.06
CA GLU A 227 -12.39 10.87 25.19
C GLU A 227 -13.04 10.04 24.08
N LEU A 228 -12.57 10.15 22.84
CA LEU A 228 -13.01 9.30 21.73
C LEU A 228 -12.69 7.82 22.00
N GLN A 229 -11.54 7.52 22.58
CA GLN A 229 -11.17 6.14 22.95
C GLN A 229 -11.99 5.60 24.13
N LYS A 230 -12.39 6.46 25.07
CA LYS A 230 -13.32 6.09 26.16
C LYS A 230 -14.71 5.78 25.65
N GLY A 231 -15.23 6.60 24.73
CA GLY A 231 -16.54 6.37 24.09
C GLY A 231 -16.61 5.06 23.33
N TYR A 232 -15.52 4.68 22.62
CA TYR A 232 -15.46 3.41 21.88
C TYR A 232 -15.47 2.20 22.81
N ARG A 233 -14.72 2.23 23.92
CA ARG A 233 -14.69 1.15 24.94
C ARG A 233 -15.98 1.02 25.74
N ALA A 234 -16.74 2.10 25.90
CA ALA A 234 -18.05 2.07 26.56
C ALA A 234 -19.10 1.38 25.66
N GLY A 235 -19.08 1.65 24.35
CA GLY A 235 -19.97 0.99 23.37
C GLY A 235 -19.72 -0.50 23.21
N GLU A 236 -18.47 -0.97 23.31
CA GLU A 236 -18.15 -2.41 23.26
C GLU A 236 -18.70 -3.15 24.47
N LYS A 237 -18.61 -2.58 25.68
CA LYS A 237 -19.13 -3.20 26.90
C LYS A 237 -20.66 -3.27 26.93
N GLU A 238 -21.38 -2.32 26.35
CA GLU A 238 -22.85 -2.39 26.24
C GLU A 238 -23.29 -3.44 25.22
N THR A 239 -22.48 -3.71 24.21
CA THR A 239 -22.79 -4.74 23.20
C THR A 239 -22.51 -6.15 23.71
N GLU A 240 -21.49 -6.34 24.56
CA GLU A 240 -21.22 -7.62 25.23
C GLU A 240 -22.25 -7.92 26.31
N ALA A 241 -22.67 -6.95 27.12
CA ALA A 241 -23.68 -7.14 28.16
C ALA A 241 -25.09 -7.48 27.62
N LYS A 242 -25.39 -7.17 26.36
CA LYS A 242 -26.64 -7.57 25.71
C LYS A 242 -26.63 -8.98 25.12
N LYS A 243 -25.44 -9.56 24.90
CA LYS A 243 -25.31 -10.93 24.39
C LYS A 243 -25.39 -12.00 25.47
N ASP A 244 -25.18 -11.62 26.75
CA ASP A 244 -25.24 -12.54 27.88
C ASP A 244 -26.64 -12.64 28.50
N HIS A 245 -27.66 -12.00 27.89
CA HIS A 245 -29.05 -12.01 28.34
C HIS A 245 -30.07 -12.51 27.30
N GLU A 246 -29.61 -13.09 26.18
CA GLU A 246 -30.39 -13.91 25.25
C GLU A 246 -29.93 -15.37 25.30
#